data_db5f382213fd12bb66d72ad2b7944479
#
_entry.id   db5f382213fd12bb66d72ad2b7944479
#
_cell.length_a   1.000
_cell.length_b   1.000
_cell.length_c   1.000
_cell.angle_alpha   90.00
_cell.angle_beta   90.00
_cell.angle_gamma   90.00
#
_symmetry.space_group_name_H-M   'P 1'
#
loop_
_entity.id
_entity.type
_entity.pdbx_description
1 polymer ?
#
loop_
_entity_poly.entity_id
_entity_poly.type
_entity_poly.pdbx_seq_one_letter_code
_entity_poly.pdbx_strand_id
1 'polypeptide(L)'
;MASTLSVSKIQGLATAANPTTVEVSSGHVLQAPGHILQVKQAQFLGNYNFNDASYQDITDLTLSITPSSTSNKILAKCILCASANANQRFGVRIVRDGSMIFTPTSIGSRTAAHVFGDGAGSNKPTMPSVIELLDAPSSTSSLTYKVQAHCEASSTLYINSTETWSDDYTKFGAVSTLTLMEIAG
;
A
#
# COMPACT_ATOMS: atom_id res chain seq x y z
N MET A 1 -33.54 21.77 6.39
CA MET A 1 -33.08 22.32 5.10
C MET A 1 -31.55 22.49 5.22
N ALA A 2 -30.80 22.02 4.27
CA ALA A 2 -29.35 22.25 4.21
C ALA A 2 -29.12 23.70 3.73
N SER A 3 -28.33 24.47 4.48
CA SER A 3 -27.96 25.83 4.09
C SER A 3 -26.66 25.75 3.27
N THR A 4 -26.67 26.34 2.09
CA THR A 4 -25.51 26.46 1.23
C THR A 4 -25.02 27.89 1.22
N LEU A 5 -23.72 28.12 1.57
CA LEU A 5 -23.05 29.39 1.39
C LEU A 5 -22.21 29.31 0.10
N SER A 6 -22.58 30.13 -0.90
CA SER A 6 -21.79 30.24 -2.14
C SER A 6 -20.95 31.51 -2.08
N VAL A 7 -19.64 31.36 -2.05
CA VAL A 7 -18.67 32.47 -2.00
C VAL A 7 -17.55 32.21 -3.01
N SER A 8 -17.07 33.29 -3.64
CA SER A 8 -15.95 33.21 -4.58
C SER A 8 -14.59 33.06 -3.88
N LYS A 9 -14.51 33.41 -2.60
CA LYS A 9 -13.28 33.35 -1.79
C LYS A 9 -13.62 33.25 -0.30
N ILE A 10 -12.90 32.38 0.41
CA ILE A 10 -12.88 32.34 1.87
C ILE A 10 -11.52 32.91 2.31
N GLN A 11 -11.53 33.96 3.14
CA GLN A 11 -10.32 34.61 3.62
C GLN A 11 -10.44 34.88 5.13
N GLY A 12 -9.38 34.59 5.88
CA GLY A 12 -9.31 34.96 7.29
C GLY A 12 -9.26 36.47 7.47
N LEU A 13 -9.79 36.95 8.59
CA LEU A 13 -9.74 38.39 8.93
C LEU A 13 -8.29 38.78 9.32
N ALA A 14 -7.79 39.82 8.70
CA ALA A 14 -6.41 40.32 8.93
C ALA A 14 -6.14 40.78 10.38
N THR A 15 -7.18 40.99 11.17
CA THR A 15 -7.12 41.44 12.58
C THR A 15 -7.27 40.31 13.60
N ALA A 16 -7.49 39.07 13.16
CA ALA A 16 -7.60 37.94 14.07
C ALA A 16 -6.24 37.43 14.55
N ALA A 17 -6.16 36.90 15.74
CA ALA A 17 -4.91 36.36 16.31
C ALA A 17 -4.31 35.21 15.46
N ASN A 18 -5.12 34.56 14.62
CA ASN A 18 -4.71 33.57 13.62
C ASN A 18 -5.43 33.81 12.27
N PRO A 19 -5.06 34.84 11.51
CA PRO A 19 -5.79 35.28 10.32
C PRO A 19 -5.69 34.34 9.11
N THR A 20 -4.86 33.31 9.18
CA THR A 20 -4.55 32.40 8.05
C THR A 20 -5.18 31.03 8.16
N THR A 21 -5.93 30.77 9.23
CA THR A 21 -6.51 29.45 9.48
C THR A 21 -8.00 29.43 9.12
N VAL A 22 -8.43 28.44 8.33
CA VAL A 22 -9.84 28.09 8.16
C VAL A 22 -10.09 26.89 9.04
N GLU A 23 -10.88 27.10 10.10
CA GLU A 23 -11.25 26.00 11.01
C GLU A 23 -12.49 25.28 10.46
N VAL A 24 -12.41 23.96 10.37
CA VAL A 24 -13.53 23.07 10.06
C VAL A 24 -14.00 22.46 11.36
N SER A 25 -15.26 22.72 11.74
CA SER A 25 -15.82 22.21 12.99
C SER A 25 -15.76 20.68 13.05
N SER A 26 -15.67 20.15 14.29
CA SER A 26 -15.68 18.70 14.52
C SER A 26 -16.91 18.03 13.85
N GLY A 27 -16.70 16.92 13.18
CA GLY A 27 -17.75 16.23 12.42
C GLY A 27 -17.96 16.71 10.99
N HIS A 28 -17.26 17.77 10.56
CA HIS A 28 -17.27 18.28 9.19
C HIS A 28 -15.93 18.01 8.51
N VAL A 29 -15.93 17.89 7.20
CA VAL A 29 -14.73 17.66 6.38
C VAL A 29 -14.66 18.73 5.31
N LEU A 30 -13.48 19.35 5.15
CA LEU A 30 -13.20 20.15 3.97
C LEU A 30 -13.00 19.22 2.78
N GLN A 31 -13.96 19.19 1.86
CA GLN A 31 -13.87 18.37 0.66
C GLN A 31 -13.50 19.26 -0.53
N ALA A 32 -12.34 19.01 -1.11
CA ALA A 32 -11.89 19.59 -2.36
C ALA A 32 -11.22 18.51 -3.21
N PRO A 33 -11.34 18.54 -4.54
CA PRO A 33 -10.67 17.56 -5.41
C PRO A 33 -9.17 17.47 -5.09
N GLY A 34 -8.65 16.24 -4.95
CA GLY A 34 -7.26 15.99 -4.61
C GLY A 34 -6.93 16.00 -3.12
N HIS A 35 -7.85 16.38 -2.22
CA HIS A 35 -7.62 16.29 -0.77
C HIS A 35 -7.58 14.85 -0.29
N ILE A 36 -6.70 14.57 0.66
CA ILE A 36 -6.70 13.30 1.40
C ILE A 36 -7.78 13.36 2.46
N LEU A 37 -8.76 12.45 2.37
CA LEU A 37 -9.91 12.40 3.27
C LEU A 37 -9.69 11.47 4.46
N GLN A 38 -9.00 10.35 4.24
CA GLN A 38 -8.60 9.43 5.30
C GLN A 38 -7.30 8.71 4.94
N VAL A 39 -6.56 8.32 5.97
CA VAL A 39 -5.34 7.52 5.85
C VAL A 39 -5.42 6.34 6.78
N LYS A 40 -5.08 5.16 6.27
CA LYS A 40 -4.94 3.94 7.07
C LYS A 40 -3.61 3.28 6.76
N GLN A 41 -2.98 2.67 7.75
CA GLN A 41 -1.72 1.96 7.58
C GLN A 41 -1.72 0.66 8.38
N ALA A 42 -1.24 -0.40 7.76
CA ALA A 42 -0.85 -1.64 8.39
C ALA A 42 0.67 -1.77 8.35
N GLN A 43 1.23 -2.40 9.38
CA GLN A 43 2.67 -2.63 9.53
C GLN A 43 2.91 -4.10 9.83
N PHE A 44 3.85 -4.68 9.13
CA PHE A 44 4.38 -6.00 9.46
C PHE A 44 5.74 -5.84 10.12
N LEU A 45 5.79 -6.11 11.43
CA LEU A 45 6.97 -5.91 12.28
C LEU A 45 7.76 -7.22 12.50
N GLY A 46 7.13 -8.36 12.24
CA GLY A 46 7.76 -9.67 12.34
C GLY A 46 8.58 -10.02 11.10
N ASN A 47 9.05 -11.26 11.07
CA ASN A 47 9.58 -11.89 9.87
C ASN A 47 8.69 -13.06 9.46
N TYR A 48 8.70 -13.38 8.19
CA TYR A 48 7.94 -14.47 7.63
C TYR A 48 8.67 -15.06 6.43
N ASN A 49 8.58 -16.34 6.24
CA ASN A 49 9.08 -16.99 5.03
C ASN A 49 8.07 -18.01 4.49
N PHE A 50 8.09 -18.21 3.19
CA PHE A 50 7.31 -19.23 2.52
C PHE A 50 8.00 -19.69 1.23
N ASN A 51 7.62 -20.88 0.75
CA ASN A 51 8.20 -21.53 -0.42
C ASN A 51 7.13 -22.00 -1.40
N ASP A 52 6.12 -21.18 -1.64
CA ASP A 52 4.99 -21.54 -2.49
C ASP A 52 5.09 -20.82 -3.84
N ALA A 53 4.93 -21.58 -4.92
CA ALA A 53 4.88 -21.08 -6.29
C ALA A 53 3.51 -20.47 -6.66
N SER A 54 2.65 -20.23 -5.69
CA SER A 54 1.42 -19.46 -5.84
C SER A 54 1.48 -18.17 -4.99
N TYR A 55 0.63 -17.18 -5.33
CA TYR A 55 0.55 -15.96 -4.53
C TYR A 55 -0.02 -16.25 -3.15
N GLN A 56 0.71 -15.85 -2.12
CA GLN A 56 0.33 -15.94 -0.72
C GLN A 56 0.04 -14.55 -0.15
N ASP A 57 -1.01 -14.44 0.68
CA ASP A 57 -1.30 -13.22 1.44
C ASP A 57 -0.23 -13.00 2.50
N ILE A 58 0.29 -11.78 2.60
CA ILE A 58 1.07 -11.34 3.75
C ILE A 58 0.06 -10.85 4.78
N THR A 59 -0.28 -11.70 5.75
CA THR A 59 -1.46 -11.55 6.63
C THR A 59 -1.56 -10.19 7.29
N ASP A 60 -0.46 -9.66 7.83
CA ASP A 60 -0.43 -8.38 8.55
C ASP A 60 -0.50 -7.17 7.59
N LEU A 61 -0.32 -7.38 6.27
CA LEU A 61 -0.45 -6.35 5.26
C LEU A 61 -1.82 -6.41 4.56
N THR A 62 -2.87 -6.44 5.39
CA THR A 62 -4.27 -6.40 4.97
C THR A 62 -4.96 -5.19 5.60
N LEU A 63 -5.64 -4.40 4.79
CA LEU A 63 -6.38 -3.21 5.24
C LEU A 63 -7.72 -3.09 4.55
N SER A 64 -8.72 -2.64 5.29
CA SER A 64 -10.01 -2.27 4.72
C SER A 64 -10.25 -0.76 4.81
N ILE A 65 -10.74 -0.19 3.73
CA ILE A 65 -11.09 1.23 3.61
C ILE A 65 -12.50 1.35 2.99
N THR A 66 -13.29 2.29 3.48
CA THR A 66 -14.63 2.58 2.96
C THR A 66 -14.61 3.97 2.36
N PRO A 67 -14.62 4.10 1.02
CA PRO A 67 -14.65 5.42 0.39
C PRO A 67 -15.95 6.16 0.68
N SER A 68 -15.85 7.46 0.88
CA SER A 68 -17.00 8.32 1.15
C SER A 68 -17.78 8.73 -0.11
N SER A 69 -17.20 8.55 -1.29
CA SER A 69 -17.82 8.80 -2.59
C SER A 69 -17.34 7.82 -3.65
N THR A 70 -18.20 7.52 -4.63
CA THR A 70 -17.85 6.70 -5.80
C THR A 70 -16.87 7.39 -6.76
N SER A 71 -16.72 8.72 -6.68
CA SER A 71 -15.72 9.46 -7.46
C SER A 71 -14.33 9.43 -6.85
N ASN A 72 -14.22 9.10 -5.55
CA ASN A 72 -12.95 9.12 -4.83
C ASN A 72 -12.02 7.99 -5.29
N LYS A 73 -10.74 8.25 -5.15
CA LYS A 73 -9.67 7.30 -5.50
C LYS A 73 -8.98 6.82 -4.24
N ILE A 74 -8.37 5.65 -4.33
CA ILE A 74 -7.55 5.09 -3.26
C ILE A 74 -6.11 4.99 -3.72
N LEU A 75 -5.22 5.78 -3.10
CA LEU A 75 -3.78 5.59 -3.27
C LEU A 75 -3.34 4.45 -2.36
N ALA A 76 -3.00 3.32 -2.98
CA ALA A 76 -2.45 2.15 -2.29
C ALA A 76 -0.93 2.15 -2.43
N LYS A 77 -0.23 2.26 -1.30
CA LYS A 77 1.24 2.27 -1.24
C LYS A 77 1.73 1.13 -0.36
N CYS A 78 2.59 0.29 -0.91
CA CYS A 78 3.27 -0.78 -0.19
C CYS A 78 4.79 -0.56 -0.23
N ILE A 79 5.44 -0.72 0.92
CA ILE A 79 6.89 -0.90 1.01
C ILE A 79 7.07 -2.29 1.61
N LEU A 80 7.62 -3.22 0.83
CA LEU A 80 7.87 -4.59 1.25
C LEU A 80 9.37 -4.86 1.18
N CYS A 81 9.96 -5.21 2.31
CA CYS A 81 11.34 -5.67 2.38
C CYS A 81 11.36 -7.19 2.19
N ALA A 82 11.84 -7.65 1.05
CA ALA A 82 11.85 -9.08 0.70
C ALA A 82 13.23 -9.52 0.19
N SER A 83 13.53 -10.79 0.39
CA SER A 83 14.72 -11.47 -0.07
C SER A 83 14.34 -12.87 -0.55
N ALA A 84 14.96 -13.35 -1.62
CA ALA A 84 14.76 -14.70 -2.12
C ALA A 84 16.09 -15.48 -2.13
N ASN A 85 16.00 -16.80 -2.28
CA ASN A 85 17.19 -17.63 -2.49
C ASN A 85 17.96 -17.15 -3.73
N ALA A 86 19.26 -17.41 -3.75
CA ALA A 86 20.14 -17.00 -4.85
C ALA A 86 19.59 -17.45 -6.21
N ASN A 87 19.60 -16.53 -7.18
CA ASN A 87 19.13 -16.74 -8.55
C ASN A 87 17.65 -17.14 -8.67
N GLN A 88 16.84 -16.84 -7.65
CA GLN A 88 15.40 -17.11 -7.66
C GLN A 88 14.62 -15.82 -7.69
N ARG A 89 13.51 -15.80 -8.43
CA ARG A 89 12.68 -14.62 -8.62
C ARG A 89 11.49 -14.63 -7.67
N PHE A 90 11.05 -13.45 -7.33
CA PHE A 90 9.81 -13.24 -6.61
C PHE A 90 9.00 -12.10 -7.22
N GLY A 91 7.70 -12.14 -7.05
CA GLY A 91 6.79 -11.09 -7.47
C GLY A 91 5.92 -10.62 -6.31
N VAL A 92 5.59 -9.33 -6.29
CA VAL A 92 4.70 -8.73 -5.29
C VAL A 92 3.56 -8.01 -6.00
N ARG A 93 2.37 -8.12 -5.45
CA ARG A 93 1.19 -7.43 -5.97
C ARG A 93 0.27 -6.95 -4.86
N ILE A 94 -0.56 -5.97 -5.17
CA ILE A 94 -1.69 -5.56 -4.35
C ILE A 94 -2.96 -6.09 -5.01
N VAL A 95 -3.82 -6.72 -4.22
CA VAL A 95 -5.16 -7.13 -4.64
C VAL A 95 -6.21 -6.34 -3.87
N ARG A 96 -7.34 -6.06 -4.52
CA ARG A 96 -8.55 -5.53 -3.90
C ARG A 96 -9.64 -6.57 -4.03
N ASP A 97 -10.23 -6.97 -2.91
CA ASP A 97 -11.30 -7.97 -2.84
C ASP A 97 -10.97 -9.24 -3.64
N GLY A 98 -9.71 -9.69 -3.53
CA GLY A 98 -9.18 -10.90 -4.18
C GLY A 98 -8.72 -10.71 -5.63
N SER A 99 -8.96 -9.56 -6.26
CA SER A 99 -8.54 -9.28 -7.64
C SER A 99 -7.35 -8.34 -7.69
N MET A 100 -6.37 -8.64 -8.54
CA MET A 100 -5.23 -7.75 -8.78
C MET A 100 -5.71 -6.44 -9.41
N ILE A 101 -5.34 -5.31 -8.80
CA ILE A 101 -5.56 -3.99 -9.40
C ILE A 101 -4.48 -3.73 -10.46
N PHE A 102 -4.86 -3.23 -11.63
CA PHE A 102 -3.92 -2.95 -12.75
C PHE A 102 -3.08 -4.16 -13.19
N THR A 103 -3.72 -5.12 -13.80
CA THR A 103 -3.01 -6.27 -14.37
C THR A 103 -2.16 -5.85 -15.57
N PRO A 104 -0.88 -6.24 -15.66
CA PRO A 104 -0.04 -5.97 -16.81
C PRO A 104 -0.65 -6.53 -18.09
N THR A 105 -0.51 -5.81 -19.20
CA THR A 105 -0.97 -6.25 -20.52
C THR A 105 0.03 -7.22 -21.16
N SER A 106 -0.45 -8.11 -22.04
CA SER A 106 0.39 -8.99 -22.86
C SER A 106 1.37 -9.86 -22.05
N ILE A 107 0.94 -10.36 -20.89
CA ILE A 107 1.81 -11.16 -20.03
C ILE A 107 2.09 -12.57 -20.56
N GLY A 108 1.21 -13.12 -21.43
CA GLY A 108 1.34 -14.49 -21.92
C GLY A 108 1.34 -15.49 -20.77
N SER A 109 2.35 -16.35 -20.69
CA SER A 109 2.54 -17.33 -19.60
C SER A 109 3.31 -16.77 -18.38
N ARG A 110 3.63 -15.48 -18.37
CA ARG A 110 4.33 -14.86 -17.23
C ARG A 110 3.40 -14.68 -16.05
N THR A 111 3.95 -14.76 -14.85
CA THR A 111 3.21 -14.45 -13.61
C THR A 111 3.03 -12.94 -13.50
N ALA A 112 1.79 -12.46 -13.32
CA ALA A 112 1.49 -11.05 -13.18
C ALA A 112 1.92 -10.53 -11.80
N ALA A 113 2.71 -9.46 -11.77
CA ALA A 113 3.15 -8.78 -10.56
C ALA A 113 3.14 -7.25 -10.79
N HIS A 114 3.04 -6.45 -9.73
CA HIS A 114 3.28 -5.01 -9.80
C HIS A 114 4.77 -4.69 -9.76
N VAL A 115 5.51 -5.45 -8.97
CA VAL A 115 6.95 -5.39 -8.87
C VAL A 115 7.50 -6.80 -8.72
N PHE A 116 8.69 -7.02 -9.22
CA PHE A 116 9.40 -8.28 -9.06
C PHE A 116 10.86 -8.01 -8.71
N GLY A 117 11.49 -8.98 -8.08
CA GLY A 117 12.90 -8.95 -7.72
C GLY A 117 13.57 -10.30 -7.98
N ASP A 118 14.86 -10.30 -7.87
CA ASP A 118 15.73 -11.48 -8.03
C ASP A 118 16.65 -11.62 -6.81
N GLY A 119 16.79 -12.80 -6.28
CA GLY A 119 17.76 -13.11 -5.23
C GLY A 119 19.16 -13.11 -5.80
N ALA A 120 19.86 -11.98 -5.75
CA ALA A 120 21.17 -11.81 -6.35
C ALA A 120 22.26 -12.56 -5.58
N GLY A 121 22.88 -13.54 -6.19
CA GLY A 121 24.09 -14.21 -5.73
C GLY A 121 23.99 -14.90 -4.36
N SER A 122 25.13 -15.18 -3.76
CA SER A 122 25.23 -15.89 -2.46
C SER A 122 24.87 -15.03 -1.25
N ASN A 123 24.80 -13.71 -1.38
CA ASN A 123 24.57 -12.79 -0.25
C ASN A 123 23.09 -12.45 0.01
N LYS A 124 22.18 -12.87 -0.87
CA LYS A 124 20.71 -12.75 -0.71
C LYS A 124 20.27 -11.38 -0.13
N PRO A 125 20.58 -10.28 -0.83
CA PRO A 125 20.26 -8.95 -0.32
C PRO A 125 18.76 -8.78 -0.17
N THR A 126 18.32 -8.16 0.93
CA THR A 126 16.95 -7.71 1.07
C THR A 126 16.73 -6.52 0.14
N MET A 127 15.76 -6.63 -0.76
CA MET A 127 15.41 -5.58 -1.71
C MET A 127 14.09 -4.95 -1.30
N PRO A 128 14.05 -3.63 -1.07
CA PRO A 128 12.78 -2.95 -0.86
C PRO A 128 11.99 -2.94 -2.18
N SER A 129 10.83 -3.56 -2.17
CA SER A 129 9.84 -3.49 -3.24
C SER A 129 8.85 -2.38 -2.91
N VAL A 130 8.77 -1.37 -3.77
CA VAL A 130 7.83 -0.25 -3.61
C VAL A 130 6.76 -0.34 -4.67
N ILE A 131 5.50 -0.35 -4.24
CA ILE A 131 4.33 -0.30 -5.11
C ILE A 131 3.54 0.95 -4.71
N GLU A 132 3.18 1.77 -5.68
CA GLU A 132 2.31 2.93 -5.49
C GLU A 132 1.32 3.00 -6.64
N LEU A 133 0.03 2.84 -6.33
CA LEU A 133 -1.04 2.69 -7.31
C LEU A 133 -2.25 3.54 -6.90
N LEU A 134 -2.76 4.33 -7.83
CA LEU A 134 -3.95 5.13 -7.64
C LEU A 134 -5.16 4.41 -8.23
N ASP A 135 -5.87 3.67 -7.40
CA ASP A 135 -7.05 2.90 -7.76
C ASP A 135 -8.32 3.75 -7.79
N ALA A 136 -9.22 3.45 -8.73
CA ALA A 136 -10.54 4.08 -8.86
C ALA A 136 -11.64 3.02 -8.67
N PRO A 137 -12.00 2.67 -7.43
CA PRO A 137 -12.89 1.56 -7.16
C PRO A 137 -14.35 1.82 -7.53
N SER A 138 -14.76 3.07 -7.69
CA SER A 138 -16.14 3.49 -7.98
C SER A 138 -17.16 2.89 -6.99
N SER A 139 -16.82 2.84 -5.71
CA SER A 139 -17.61 2.18 -4.66
C SER A 139 -17.58 2.99 -3.37
N THR A 140 -18.66 2.89 -2.61
CA THR A 140 -18.75 3.36 -1.21
C THR A 140 -18.86 2.20 -0.22
N SER A 141 -18.72 0.96 -0.69
CA SER A 141 -18.65 -0.22 0.18
C SER A 141 -17.26 -0.35 0.80
N SER A 142 -17.15 -1.12 1.87
CA SER A 142 -15.84 -1.49 2.43
C SER A 142 -15.07 -2.34 1.43
N LEU A 143 -13.85 -1.92 1.12
CA LEU A 143 -12.93 -2.57 0.18
C LEU A 143 -11.73 -3.09 0.96
N THR A 144 -11.32 -4.32 0.70
CA THR A 144 -10.17 -4.94 1.37
C THR A 144 -9.00 -5.05 0.41
N TYR A 145 -7.92 -4.37 0.76
CA TYR A 145 -6.65 -4.44 0.05
C TYR A 145 -5.69 -5.35 0.80
N LYS A 146 -4.97 -6.19 0.04
CA LYS A 146 -3.97 -7.11 0.57
C LYS A 146 -2.70 -7.04 -0.27
N VAL A 147 -1.57 -7.21 0.40
CA VAL A 147 -0.30 -7.46 -0.27
C VAL A 147 -0.12 -8.96 -0.41
N GLN A 148 0.18 -9.40 -1.61
CA GLN A 148 0.49 -10.79 -1.92
C GLN A 148 1.89 -10.89 -2.50
N ALA A 149 2.59 -11.95 -2.13
CA ALA A 149 3.88 -12.27 -2.70
C ALA A 149 3.91 -13.71 -3.22
N HIS A 150 4.78 -13.95 -4.18
CA HIS A 150 5.00 -15.21 -4.88
C HIS A 150 6.50 -15.41 -5.05
N CYS A 151 6.98 -16.64 -4.95
CA CYS A 151 8.35 -17.00 -5.34
C CYS A 151 8.34 -18.17 -6.32
N GLU A 152 9.45 -18.37 -7.04
CA GLU A 152 9.60 -19.52 -7.93
C GLU A 152 9.55 -20.85 -7.15
N ALA A 153 9.12 -21.91 -7.83
CA ALA A 153 9.12 -23.25 -7.25
C ALA A 153 10.53 -23.64 -6.74
N SER A 154 10.59 -24.27 -5.59
CA SER A 154 11.84 -24.60 -4.90
C SER A 154 12.65 -23.42 -4.36
N SER A 155 12.09 -22.22 -4.36
CA SER A 155 12.64 -21.04 -3.70
C SER A 155 11.99 -20.81 -2.34
N THR A 156 12.66 -20.05 -1.50
CA THR A 156 12.08 -19.48 -0.28
C THR A 156 12.14 -17.97 -0.36
N LEU A 157 11.01 -17.32 -0.12
CA LEU A 157 10.92 -15.88 0.04
C LEU A 157 10.94 -15.54 1.53
N TYR A 158 11.78 -14.59 1.90
CA TYR A 158 11.94 -14.08 3.26
C TYR A 158 11.42 -12.65 3.29
N ILE A 159 10.49 -12.36 4.19
CA ILE A 159 9.93 -11.02 4.39
C ILE A 159 10.51 -10.43 5.68
N ASN A 160 10.99 -9.19 5.61
CA ASN A 160 11.64 -8.45 6.70
C ASN A 160 12.91 -9.11 7.26
N SER A 161 13.46 -10.11 6.57
CA SER A 161 14.62 -10.84 7.01
C SER A 161 15.45 -11.33 5.82
N THR A 162 16.63 -11.83 6.09
CA THR A 162 17.46 -12.61 5.18
C THR A 162 17.32 -14.10 5.48
N GLU A 163 17.81 -14.97 4.59
CA GLU A 163 17.76 -16.42 4.75
C GLU A 163 18.27 -16.90 6.12
N THR A 164 19.35 -16.30 6.60
CA THR A 164 19.91 -16.64 7.90
C THR A 164 19.46 -15.60 8.91
N TRP A 165 18.38 -15.89 9.62
CA TRP A 165 17.90 -15.08 10.72
C TRP A 165 18.55 -15.56 12.01
N SER A 166 19.65 -14.92 12.39
CA SER A 166 20.36 -15.16 13.65
C SER A 166 20.52 -13.86 14.40
N ASP A 167 20.61 -13.94 15.72
CA ASP A 167 20.92 -12.78 16.57
C ASP A 167 22.41 -12.43 16.38
N ASP A 168 22.70 -11.63 15.37
CA ASP A 168 24.02 -11.23 14.92
C ASP A 168 23.96 -9.78 14.43
N TYR A 169 24.90 -8.94 14.88
CA TYR A 169 24.97 -7.51 14.53
C TYR A 169 25.13 -7.24 13.02
N THR A 170 25.46 -8.25 12.23
CA THR A 170 25.51 -8.15 10.76
C THR A 170 24.16 -8.38 10.08
N LYS A 171 23.11 -8.74 10.84
CA LYS A 171 21.78 -8.99 10.34
C LYS A 171 20.85 -7.81 10.67
N PHE A 172 19.96 -7.51 9.74
CA PHE A 172 19.00 -6.42 9.89
C PHE A 172 17.59 -6.97 9.83
N GLY A 173 16.77 -6.56 10.79
CA GLY A 173 15.33 -6.67 10.72
C GLY A 173 14.75 -5.46 9.98
N ALA A 174 13.73 -5.68 9.18
CA ALA A 174 13.05 -4.62 8.45
C ALA A 174 11.58 -4.52 8.87
N VAL A 175 10.93 -3.44 8.46
CA VAL A 175 9.48 -3.23 8.62
C VAL A 175 8.87 -3.04 7.25
N SER A 176 7.83 -3.81 6.95
CA SER A 176 7.02 -3.65 5.75
C SER A 176 5.70 -2.95 6.08
N THR A 177 5.18 -2.16 5.15
CA THR A 177 3.97 -1.36 5.38
C THR A 177 3.03 -1.42 4.18
N LEU A 178 1.72 -1.36 4.48
CA LEU A 178 0.67 -1.04 3.51
C LEU A 178 -0.06 0.21 3.97
N THR A 179 -0.10 1.23 3.15
CA THR A 179 -0.81 2.49 3.41
C THR A 179 -1.89 2.69 2.36
N LEU A 180 -3.09 3.02 2.81
CA LEU A 180 -4.21 3.42 1.96
C LEU A 180 -4.59 4.86 2.27
N MET A 181 -4.74 5.67 1.23
CA MET A 181 -5.19 7.06 1.33
C MET A 181 -6.39 7.27 0.42
N GLU A 182 -7.53 7.70 0.98
CA GLU A 182 -8.64 8.15 0.16
C GLU A 182 -8.41 9.58 -0.30
N ILE A 183 -8.53 9.79 -1.60
CA ILE A 183 -8.34 11.08 -2.27
C ILE A 183 -9.66 11.50 -2.87
N ALA A 184 -10.12 12.73 -2.56
CA ALA A 184 -11.34 13.31 -3.12
C ALA A 184 -11.23 13.42 -4.65
N GLY A 185 -12.27 12.95 -5.34
CA GLY A 185 -12.42 13.03 -6.80
C GLY A 185 -13.41 14.08 -7.24
#